data_6a4c0806ccb661331f89e9bdd6586098
#
_entry.id   6a4c0806ccb661331f89e9bdd6586098
#
_cell.length_a   1.000
_cell.length_b   1.000
_cell.length_c   1.000
_cell.angle_alpha   90.00
_cell.angle_beta   90.00
_cell.angle_gamma   90.00
#
_symmetry.space_group_name_H-M   'P 1'
#
loop_
_entity.id
_entity.type
_entity.pdbx_description
1 polymer ?
#
loop_
_entity_poly.entity_id
_entity_poly.type
_entity_poly.pdbx_seq_one_letter_code
_entity_poly.pdbx_strand_id
1 'polypeptide(L)'
;REGYGTTETVTACCLTPPHMFKEGSIGLPFPDTYIKIVEPDTDREVPYGQEGEILLAGPTVMKEYMNNPEETAQTLRTHADGLTWVYTGDLGVMDEQGFIYFRGRAKRMIISSGYNVYPGQIENILDAHEYVQMSCVIGVPDPYKMQKVKAFVKLAQGVPATEETKQVLMAYCRKNVAKYAMPYDIEFKEDMPKTLVGKVAYRQLEEEELAKIKAAEEK
;
A
#
# COMPACT_ATOMS: atom_id res chain seq x y z
N ARG A 1 -8.56 12.00 12.60
CA ARG A 1 -9.28 10.71 12.58
C ARG A 1 -9.06 10.07 11.24
N GLU A 2 -8.86 8.78 11.25
CA GLU A 2 -8.64 7.98 10.05
C GLU A 2 -9.89 7.16 9.75
N GLY A 3 -10.13 6.89 8.48
CA GLY A 3 -11.18 6.03 7.99
C GLY A 3 -10.70 5.25 6.78
N TYR A 4 -11.39 4.17 6.47
CA TYR A 4 -11.04 3.31 5.36
C TYR A 4 -12.30 2.89 4.59
N GLY A 5 -12.18 2.79 3.30
CA GLY A 5 -13.20 2.31 2.38
C GLY A 5 -12.65 2.12 0.99
N THR A 6 -13.39 1.41 0.17
CA THR A 6 -13.03 1.11 -1.22
C THR A 6 -14.14 1.56 -2.17
N THR A 7 -13.85 1.61 -3.46
CA THR A 7 -14.86 1.89 -4.49
C THR A 7 -15.94 0.81 -4.48
N GLU A 8 -15.54 -0.43 -4.23
CA GLU A 8 -16.39 -1.63 -4.20
C GLU A 8 -17.38 -1.62 -3.03
N THR A 9 -17.14 -0.75 -2.04
CA THR A 9 -18.03 -0.53 -0.89
C THR A 9 -18.68 0.85 -0.90
N VAL A 10 -18.58 1.59 -2.00
CA VAL A 10 -19.18 2.91 -2.27
C VAL A 10 -18.63 4.03 -1.39
N THR A 11 -18.37 3.77 -0.11
CA THR A 11 -17.99 4.76 0.89
C THR A 11 -17.01 4.18 1.93
N ALA A 12 -16.76 4.94 2.98
CA ALA A 12 -16.01 4.44 4.12
C ALA A 12 -16.75 3.26 4.79
N CYS A 13 -15.99 2.25 5.18
CA CYS A 13 -16.47 1.04 5.85
C CYS A 13 -16.11 1.03 7.33
N CYS A 14 -15.06 1.75 7.71
CA CYS A 14 -14.67 1.95 9.09
C CYS A 14 -14.15 3.36 9.33
N LEU A 15 -14.20 3.77 10.57
CA LEU A 15 -13.77 5.09 11.01
C LEU A 15 -13.32 5.02 12.47
N THR A 16 -12.35 5.85 12.83
CA THR A 16 -11.96 6.06 14.22
C THR A 16 -13.15 6.64 15.04
N PRO A 17 -13.65 5.94 16.06
CA PRO A 17 -14.75 6.42 16.88
C PRO A 17 -14.41 7.72 17.63
N PRO A 18 -15.41 8.59 17.94
CA PRO A 18 -15.18 9.86 18.61
C PRO A 18 -14.48 9.76 19.97
N HIS A 19 -14.76 8.69 20.71
CA HIS A 19 -14.34 8.50 22.10
C HIS A 19 -13.37 7.34 22.31
N MET A 20 -13.00 6.64 21.24
CA MET A 20 -12.05 5.53 21.27
C MET A 20 -11.03 5.73 20.15
N PHE A 21 -9.84 6.17 20.50
CA PHE A 21 -8.77 6.44 19.54
C PHE A 21 -7.59 5.47 19.75
N LYS A 22 -7.13 4.89 18.68
CA LYS A 22 -5.86 4.16 18.64
C LYS A 22 -5.04 4.68 17.47
N GLU A 23 -3.86 5.17 17.78
CA GLU A 23 -2.92 5.74 16.80
C GLU A 23 -2.55 4.70 15.73
N GLY A 24 -2.55 5.12 14.46
CA GLY A 24 -2.24 4.27 13.31
C GLY A 24 -3.35 3.29 12.92
N SER A 25 -4.52 3.31 13.63
CA SER A 25 -5.67 2.50 13.28
C SER A 25 -6.61 3.25 12.33
N ILE A 26 -7.14 2.55 11.34
CA ILE A 26 -8.24 3.03 10.48
C ILE A 26 -9.62 2.92 11.16
N GLY A 27 -9.66 2.53 12.43
CA GLY A 27 -10.85 2.54 13.27
C GLY A 27 -11.58 1.21 13.36
N LEU A 28 -12.88 1.31 13.66
CA LEU A 28 -13.82 0.20 13.78
C LEU A 28 -14.82 0.21 12.62
N PRO A 29 -15.39 -0.93 12.25
CA PRO A 29 -16.43 -1.00 11.23
C PRO A 29 -17.67 -0.18 11.61
N PHE A 30 -18.36 0.35 10.61
CA PHE A 30 -19.67 0.96 10.79
C PHE A 30 -20.73 -0.09 11.15
N PRO A 31 -21.88 0.33 11.70
CA PRO A 31 -23.02 -0.56 11.89
C PRO A 31 -23.36 -1.32 10.59
N ASP A 32 -23.73 -2.59 10.72
CA ASP A 32 -24.05 -3.51 9.62
C ASP A 32 -22.91 -3.76 8.62
N THR A 33 -21.69 -3.31 8.94
CA THR A 33 -20.48 -3.62 8.17
C THR A 33 -19.65 -4.65 8.92
N TYR A 34 -19.28 -5.71 8.22
CA TYR A 34 -18.47 -6.79 8.76
C TYR A 34 -17.08 -6.70 8.16
N ILE A 35 -16.07 -6.88 9.00
CA ILE A 35 -14.67 -6.92 8.56
C ILE A 35 -14.01 -8.15 9.18
N LYS A 36 -13.23 -8.86 8.38
CA LYS A 36 -12.35 -9.93 8.85
C LYS A 36 -10.99 -9.86 8.17
N ILE A 37 -10.00 -10.42 8.83
CA ILE A 37 -8.65 -10.56 8.30
C ILE A 37 -8.43 -12.03 8.00
N VAL A 38 -8.07 -12.34 6.75
CA VAL A 38 -7.91 -13.71 6.28
C VAL A 38 -6.52 -13.94 5.69
N GLU A 39 -6.11 -15.19 5.58
CA GLU A 39 -4.98 -15.51 4.72
C GLU A 39 -5.29 -15.10 3.28
N PRO A 40 -4.35 -14.43 2.59
CA PRO A 40 -4.58 -13.97 1.23
C PRO A 40 -5.12 -15.07 0.30
N ASP A 41 -6.07 -14.70 -0.53
CA ASP A 41 -6.77 -15.58 -1.49
C ASP A 41 -7.56 -16.75 -0.87
N THR A 42 -7.75 -16.78 0.45
CA THR A 42 -8.56 -17.78 1.16
C THR A 42 -9.72 -17.14 1.92
N ASP A 43 -10.61 -17.94 2.51
CA ASP A 43 -11.64 -17.50 3.44
C ASP A 43 -11.25 -17.77 4.92
N ARG A 44 -10.04 -18.27 5.17
CA ARG A 44 -9.56 -18.66 6.49
C ARG A 44 -9.10 -17.45 7.29
N GLU A 45 -9.83 -17.15 8.36
CA GLU A 45 -9.48 -16.05 9.26
C GLU A 45 -8.14 -16.32 9.97
N VAL A 46 -7.35 -15.27 10.12
CA VAL A 46 -6.11 -15.29 10.90
C VAL A 46 -6.38 -14.84 12.35
N PRO A 47 -5.57 -15.28 13.33
CA PRO A 47 -5.67 -14.81 14.71
C PRO A 47 -5.48 -13.28 14.82
N TYR A 48 -6.06 -12.67 15.87
CA TYR A 48 -5.80 -11.29 16.20
C TYR A 48 -4.30 -11.01 16.33
N GLY A 49 -3.89 -9.86 15.83
CA GLY A 49 -2.47 -9.47 15.79
C GLY A 49 -1.68 -10.05 14.61
N GLN A 50 -2.22 -11.00 13.88
CA GLN A 50 -1.60 -11.54 12.68
C GLN A 50 -2.05 -10.74 11.44
N GLU A 51 -1.13 -10.56 10.49
CA GLU A 51 -1.39 -9.90 9.21
C GLU A 51 -2.10 -10.84 8.24
N GLY A 52 -3.04 -10.27 7.48
CA GLY A 52 -3.76 -10.94 6.40
C GLY A 52 -4.47 -9.93 5.50
N GLU A 53 -5.26 -10.43 4.56
CA GLU A 53 -6.08 -9.61 3.67
C GLU A 53 -7.34 -9.13 4.39
N ILE A 54 -7.66 -7.84 4.22
CA ILE A 54 -8.87 -7.22 4.76
C ILE A 54 -10.04 -7.58 3.87
N LEU A 55 -11.03 -8.27 4.39
CA LEU A 55 -12.29 -8.55 3.72
C LEU A 55 -13.42 -7.72 4.33
N LEU A 56 -14.32 -7.26 3.46
CA LEU A 56 -15.46 -6.41 3.82
C LEU A 56 -16.76 -7.05 3.36
N ALA A 57 -17.78 -7.03 4.20
CA ALA A 57 -19.15 -7.39 3.83
C ALA A 57 -20.14 -6.41 4.46
N GLY A 58 -21.27 -6.21 3.80
CA GLY A 58 -22.33 -5.33 4.30
C GLY A 58 -23.19 -4.74 3.19
N PRO A 59 -24.14 -3.87 3.55
CA PRO A 59 -25.14 -3.35 2.62
C PRO A 59 -24.57 -2.40 1.56
N THR A 60 -23.35 -1.89 1.75
CA THR A 60 -22.68 -0.98 0.81
C THR A 60 -21.83 -1.70 -0.22
N VAL A 61 -21.72 -3.03 -0.15
CA VAL A 61 -20.97 -3.81 -1.14
C VAL A 61 -21.63 -3.69 -2.52
N MET A 62 -20.83 -3.38 -3.54
CA MET A 62 -21.29 -3.29 -4.92
C MET A 62 -21.90 -4.61 -5.41
N LYS A 63 -22.74 -4.55 -6.44
CA LYS A 63 -23.29 -5.75 -7.07
C LYS A 63 -22.29 -6.45 -7.98
N GLU A 64 -21.61 -5.64 -8.81
CA GLU A 64 -20.66 -6.14 -9.81
C GLU A 64 -19.86 -5.02 -10.45
N TYR A 65 -18.78 -5.34 -11.12
CA TYR A 65 -18.14 -4.45 -12.09
C TYR A 65 -18.89 -4.54 -13.42
N MET A 66 -19.26 -3.41 -13.97
CA MET A 66 -20.01 -3.33 -15.22
C MET A 66 -19.25 -3.99 -16.38
N ASN A 67 -19.88 -4.95 -17.05
CA ASN A 67 -19.31 -5.69 -18.19
C ASN A 67 -17.99 -6.44 -17.88
N ASN A 68 -17.70 -6.72 -16.60
CA ASN A 68 -16.51 -7.46 -16.19
C ASN A 68 -16.84 -8.55 -15.15
N PRO A 69 -17.49 -9.65 -15.56
CA PRO A 69 -17.89 -10.72 -14.66
C PRO A 69 -16.69 -11.48 -14.07
N GLU A 70 -15.57 -11.54 -14.80
CA GLU A 70 -14.36 -12.21 -14.34
C GLU A 70 -13.74 -11.49 -13.12
N GLU A 71 -13.53 -10.18 -13.22
CA GLU A 71 -13.03 -9.38 -12.10
C GLU A 71 -14.02 -9.34 -10.93
N THR A 72 -15.33 -9.33 -11.25
CA THR A 72 -16.38 -9.43 -10.24
C THR A 72 -16.24 -10.71 -9.43
N ALA A 73 -16.07 -11.86 -10.08
CA ALA A 73 -15.93 -13.15 -9.41
C ALA A 73 -14.63 -13.29 -8.61
N GLN A 74 -13.58 -12.59 -9.02
CA GLN A 74 -12.32 -12.52 -8.25
C GLN A 74 -12.47 -11.66 -6.99
N THR A 75 -13.20 -10.55 -7.10
CA THR A 75 -13.33 -9.55 -6.04
C THR A 75 -14.46 -9.87 -5.07
N LEU A 76 -15.58 -10.41 -5.54
CA LEU A 76 -16.77 -10.73 -4.72
C LEU A 76 -16.92 -12.23 -4.59
N ARG A 77 -16.85 -12.74 -3.35
CA ARG A 77 -17.02 -14.19 -3.09
C ARG A 77 -18.03 -14.39 -1.97
N THR A 78 -18.98 -15.28 -2.18
CA THR A 78 -19.95 -15.67 -1.14
C THR A 78 -19.35 -16.79 -0.30
N HIS A 79 -19.30 -16.59 1.01
CA HIS A 79 -18.76 -17.55 1.97
C HIS A 79 -19.86 -18.42 2.58
N ALA A 80 -19.45 -19.39 3.39
CA ALA A 80 -20.36 -20.34 4.05
C ALA A 80 -21.33 -19.65 5.05
N ASP A 81 -20.99 -18.42 5.51
CA ASP A 81 -21.85 -17.58 6.34
C ASP A 81 -23.02 -16.92 5.59
N GLY A 82 -23.09 -17.11 4.27
CA GLY A 82 -24.10 -16.54 3.38
C GLY A 82 -23.86 -15.08 3.01
N LEU A 83 -22.80 -14.46 3.49
CA LEU A 83 -22.43 -13.09 3.14
C LEU A 83 -21.55 -13.06 1.88
N THR A 84 -21.72 -12.00 1.09
CA THR A 84 -20.80 -11.69 0.00
C THR A 84 -19.69 -10.77 0.52
N TRP A 85 -18.46 -11.26 0.42
CA TRP A 85 -17.26 -10.58 0.88
C TRP A 85 -16.48 -9.96 -0.27
N VAL A 86 -16.03 -8.74 -0.08
CA VAL A 86 -15.10 -8.03 -0.96
C VAL A 86 -13.68 -8.42 -0.58
N TYR A 87 -12.95 -9.01 -1.51
CA TYR A 87 -11.51 -9.21 -1.43
C TYR A 87 -10.82 -7.93 -1.87
N THR A 88 -10.31 -7.17 -0.90
CA THR A 88 -9.86 -5.79 -1.15
C THR A 88 -8.48 -5.71 -1.80
N GLY A 89 -7.67 -6.75 -1.68
CA GLY A 89 -6.25 -6.73 -2.01
C GLY A 89 -5.42 -5.87 -1.05
N ASP A 90 -6.01 -5.39 0.04
CA ASP A 90 -5.37 -4.60 1.07
C ASP A 90 -5.01 -5.48 2.27
N LEU A 91 -3.78 -5.35 2.77
CA LEU A 91 -3.30 -6.08 3.92
C LEU A 91 -3.47 -5.27 5.20
N GLY A 92 -3.81 -5.95 6.28
CA GLY A 92 -4.02 -5.34 7.58
C GLY A 92 -3.93 -6.31 8.73
N VAL A 93 -4.06 -5.76 9.92
CA VAL A 93 -4.08 -6.49 11.20
C VAL A 93 -5.29 -6.02 11.99
N MET A 94 -5.97 -6.93 12.65
CA MET A 94 -7.03 -6.60 13.61
C MET A 94 -6.55 -6.94 15.02
N ASP A 95 -6.76 -6.02 15.97
CA ASP A 95 -6.48 -6.31 17.38
C ASP A 95 -7.68 -6.94 18.09
N GLU A 96 -7.47 -7.40 19.33
CA GLU A 96 -8.50 -8.04 20.16
C GLU A 96 -9.71 -7.15 20.46
N GLN A 97 -9.60 -5.84 20.26
CA GLN A 97 -10.70 -4.88 20.44
C GLN A 97 -11.39 -4.54 19.11
N GLY A 98 -10.99 -5.18 18.00
CA GLY A 98 -11.55 -5.00 16.67
C GLY A 98 -11.01 -3.80 15.90
N PHE A 99 -10.01 -3.08 16.44
CA PHE A 99 -9.37 -2.02 15.67
C PHE A 99 -8.50 -2.58 14.56
N ILE A 100 -8.59 -1.94 13.38
CA ILE A 100 -7.92 -2.40 12.18
C ILE A 100 -6.75 -1.47 11.86
N TYR A 101 -5.61 -2.07 11.55
CA TYR A 101 -4.39 -1.37 11.16
C TYR A 101 -4.04 -1.73 9.73
N PHE A 102 -4.18 -0.77 8.83
CA PHE A 102 -3.80 -0.92 7.42
C PHE A 102 -2.28 -1.04 7.28
N ARG A 103 -1.81 -1.99 6.49
CA ARG A 103 -0.39 -2.23 6.21
C ARG A 103 0.02 -1.78 4.82
N GLY A 104 -0.80 -2.05 3.82
CA GLY A 104 -0.53 -1.69 2.43
C GLY A 104 -1.30 -2.55 1.45
N ARG A 105 -1.04 -2.38 0.16
CA ARG A 105 -1.62 -3.21 -0.89
C ARG A 105 -0.78 -4.44 -1.15
N ALA A 106 -1.38 -5.62 -1.18
CA ALA A 106 -0.71 -6.88 -1.46
C ALA A 106 0.08 -6.82 -2.78
N LYS A 107 -0.51 -6.29 -3.85
CA LYS A 107 0.12 -6.15 -5.18
C LYS A 107 1.27 -5.13 -5.22
N ARG A 108 1.43 -4.27 -4.20
CA ARG A 108 2.54 -3.32 -4.09
C ARG A 108 3.61 -3.75 -3.10
N MET A 109 3.37 -4.82 -2.37
CA MET A 109 4.33 -5.32 -1.39
C MET A 109 5.63 -5.74 -2.07
N ILE A 110 6.73 -5.26 -1.55
CA ILE A 110 8.09 -5.58 -2.02
C ILE A 110 8.65 -6.67 -1.13
N ILE A 111 9.10 -7.77 -1.72
CA ILE A 111 9.76 -8.85 -0.98
C ILE A 111 11.26 -8.64 -1.06
N SER A 112 11.86 -8.15 0.02
CA SER A 112 13.30 -7.87 0.07
C SER A 112 13.97 -8.73 1.14
N SER A 113 14.85 -9.65 0.71
CA SER A 113 15.57 -10.57 1.61
C SER A 113 14.65 -11.36 2.56
N GLY A 114 13.46 -11.76 2.09
CA GLY A 114 12.45 -12.49 2.86
C GLY A 114 11.57 -11.61 3.77
N TYR A 115 11.75 -10.30 3.76
CA TYR A 115 10.90 -9.37 4.50
C TYR A 115 9.86 -8.71 3.59
N ASN A 116 8.64 -8.58 4.12
CA ASN A 116 7.58 -7.78 3.50
C ASN A 116 7.86 -6.30 3.75
N VAL A 117 8.06 -5.56 2.67
CA VAL A 117 8.26 -4.11 2.71
C VAL A 117 7.04 -3.43 2.07
N TYR A 118 6.44 -2.51 2.79
CA TYR A 118 5.26 -1.78 2.35
C TYR A 118 5.65 -0.39 1.82
N PRO A 119 5.59 -0.16 0.51
CA PRO A 119 5.97 1.11 -0.11
C PRO A 119 5.36 2.33 0.55
N GLY A 120 4.06 2.29 0.87
CA GLY A 120 3.35 3.40 1.50
C GLY A 120 3.92 3.85 2.85
N GLN A 121 4.53 2.95 3.62
CA GLN A 121 5.18 3.33 4.88
C GLN A 121 6.42 4.17 4.64
N ILE A 122 7.19 3.85 3.61
CA ILE A 122 8.40 4.61 3.23
C ILE A 122 7.99 5.92 2.57
N GLU A 123 6.95 5.89 1.72
CA GLU A 123 6.37 7.07 1.09
C GLU A 123 5.91 8.08 2.15
N ASN A 124 5.16 7.64 3.17
CA ASN A 124 4.73 8.51 4.28
C ASN A 124 5.90 9.13 5.04
N ILE A 125 7.00 8.39 5.25
CA ILE A 125 8.19 8.91 5.90
C ILE A 125 8.87 9.95 5.00
N LEU A 126 9.04 9.68 3.71
CA LEU A 126 9.65 10.62 2.77
C LEU A 126 8.80 11.88 2.61
N ASP A 127 7.48 11.73 2.44
CA ASP A 127 6.55 12.83 2.25
C ASP A 127 6.43 13.75 3.48
N ALA A 128 6.80 13.26 4.67
CA ALA A 128 6.89 14.07 5.87
C ALA A 128 8.15 14.99 5.92
N HIS A 129 9.10 14.82 5.01
CA HIS A 129 10.30 15.64 4.95
C HIS A 129 10.05 16.93 4.16
N GLU A 130 10.49 18.08 4.68
CA GLU A 130 10.29 19.42 4.08
C GLU A 130 10.80 19.56 2.63
N TYR A 131 11.77 18.74 2.21
CA TYR A 131 12.31 18.76 0.85
C TYR A 131 11.48 17.95 -0.13
N VAL A 132 10.49 17.19 0.32
CA VAL A 132 9.70 16.29 -0.52
C VAL A 132 8.31 16.84 -0.75
N GLN A 133 7.93 16.96 -2.01
CA GLN A 133 6.56 17.26 -2.40
C GLN A 133 5.72 16.00 -2.50
N MET A 134 6.33 14.91 -3.01
CA MET A 134 5.67 13.63 -3.26
C MET A 134 6.74 12.56 -3.47
N SER A 135 6.47 11.35 -3.02
CA SER A 135 7.31 10.20 -3.31
C SER A 135 6.52 9.02 -3.88
N CYS A 136 7.25 8.09 -4.49
CA CYS A 136 6.73 6.79 -4.90
C CYS A 136 7.83 5.76 -4.75
N VAL A 137 7.52 4.65 -4.10
CA VAL A 137 8.47 3.58 -3.81
C VAL A 137 8.08 2.32 -4.57
N ILE A 138 9.04 1.71 -5.23
CA ILE A 138 8.87 0.47 -6.01
C ILE A 138 9.87 -0.61 -5.61
N GLY A 139 9.52 -1.86 -5.91
CA GLY A 139 10.44 -2.99 -5.89
C GLY A 139 11.16 -3.12 -7.23
N VAL A 140 12.48 -3.21 -7.18
CA VAL A 140 13.34 -3.45 -8.34
C VAL A 140 13.90 -4.86 -8.22
N PRO A 141 13.82 -5.72 -9.25
CA PRO A 141 14.41 -7.05 -9.22
C PRO A 141 15.88 -7.03 -8.80
N ASP A 142 16.25 -7.96 -7.95
CA ASP A 142 17.64 -8.12 -7.47
C ASP A 142 17.94 -9.62 -7.32
N PRO A 143 19.05 -10.11 -7.89
CA PRO A 143 19.38 -11.54 -7.91
C PRO A 143 19.62 -12.14 -6.52
N TYR A 144 19.97 -11.32 -5.53
CA TYR A 144 20.27 -11.79 -4.16
C TYR A 144 19.13 -11.56 -3.18
N LYS A 145 18.36 -10.49 -3.37
CA LYS A 145 17.32 -10.06 -2.43
C LYS A 145 15.90 -10.35 -2.90
N MET A 146 15.70 -10.95 -4.05
CA MET A 146 14.50 -10.98 -4.87
C MET A 146 14.15 -9.59 -5.40
N GLN A 147 13.98 -8.62 -4.51
CA GLN A 147 13.76 -7.22 -4.85
C GLN A 147 14.56 -6.31 -3.92
N LYS A 148 14.95 -5.17 -4.42
CA LYS A 148 15.49 -4.04 -3.65
C LYS A 148 14.56 -2.85 -3.77
N VAL A 149 14.53 -2.03 -2.74
CA VAL A 149 13.62 -0.88 -2.63
C VAL A 149 14.23 0.32 -3.34
N LYS A 150 13.50 0.94 -4.26
CA LYS A 150 13.89 2.20 -4.92
C LYS A 150 12.83 3.26 -4.68
N ALA A 151 13.24 4.48 -4.35
CA ALA A 151 12.35 5.61 -4.19
C ALA A 151 12.50 6.60 -5.34
N PHE A 152 11.38 7.07 -5.87
CA PHE A 152 11.29 8.23 -6.75
C PHE A 152 10.76 9.39 -5.94
N VAL A 153 11.38 10.56 -6.05
CA VAL A 153 11.03 11.74 -5.26
C VAL A 153 10.85 12.94 -6.18
N LYS A 154 9.70 13.58 -6.07
CA LYS A 154 9.50 14.93 -6.55
C LYS A 154 9.82 15.90 -5.42
N LEU A 155 10.78 16.77 -5.64
CA LEU A 155 11.23 17.74 -4.63
C LEU A 155 10.24 18.88 -4.48
N ALA A 156 10.21 19.47 -3.29
CA ALA A 156 9.48 20.69 -3.03
C ALA A 156 10.06 21.87 -3.84
N GLN A 157 9.24 22.88 -4.08
CA GLN A 157 9.65 24.04 -4.87
C GLN A 157 10.86 24.73 -4.25
N GLY A 158 11.88 24.98 -5.07
CA GLY A 158 13.11 25.66 -4.65
C GLY A 158 14.17 24.74 -4.06
N VAL A 159 13.89 23.45 -3.86
CA VAL A 159 14.90 22.47 -3.43
C VAL A 159 15.67 21.96 -4.65
N PRO A 160 17.03 22.08 -4.68
CA PRO A 160 17.80 21.65 -5.83
C PRO A 160 17.96 20.12 -5.87
N ALA A 161 17.88 19.55 -7.07
CA ALA A 161 18.08 18.11 -7.31
C ALA A 161 19.58 17.79 -7.37
N THR A 162 20.26 17.80 -6.23
CA THR A 162 21.69 17.54 -6.11
C THR A 162 22.00 16.26 -5.34
N GLU A 163 23.25 15.81 -5.40
CA GLU A 163 23.70 14.66 -4.62
C GLU A 163 23.64 14.94 -3.11
N GLU A 164 23.87 16.20 -2.69
CA GLU A 164 23.74 16.61 -1.28
C GLU A 164 22.30 16.45 -0.80
N THR A 165 21.32 16.89 -1.58
CA THR A 165 19.90 16.71 -1.28
C THR A 165 19.54 15.22 -1.17
N LYS A 166 20.06 14.38 -2.08
CA LYS A 166 19.89 12.94 -2.02
C LYS A 166 20.44 12.32 -0.74
N GLN A 167 21.64 12.73 -0.35
CA GLN A 167 22.27 12.25 0.89
C GLN A 167 21.50 12.66 2.14
N VAL A 168 20.94 13.88 2.18
CA VAL A 168 20.05 14.32 3.26
C VAL A 168 18.84 13.40 3.38
N LEU A 169 18.14 13.13 2.28
CA LEU A 169 16.97 12.25 2.28
C LEU A 169 17.34 10.80 2.63
N MET A 170 18.46 10.30 2.13
CA MET A 170 18.96 8.97 2.51
C MET A 170 19.32 8.88 3.99
N ALA A 171 19.91 9.94 4.56
CA ALA A 171 20.19 10.00 5.99
C ALA A 171 18.91 10.07 6.84
N TYR A 172 17.90 10.77 6.35
CA TYR A 172 16.57 10.81 6.97
C TYR A 172 15.89 9.44 6.95
N CYS A 173 15.93 8.74 5.82
CA CYS A 173 15.45 7.36 5.73
C CYS A 173 16.18 6.43 6.72
N ARG A 174 17.52 6.53 6.87
CA ARG A 174 18.27 5.69 7.82
C ARG A 174 17.82 5.85 9.27
N LYS A 175 17.28 6.98 9.64
CA LYS A 175 16.77 7.24 11.00
C LYS A 175 15.34 6.73 11.22
N ASN A 176 14.54 6.70 10.16
CA ASN A 176 13.09 6.50 10.27
C ASN A 176 12.58 5.21 9.61
N VAL A 177 13.36 4.59 8.73
CA VAL A 177 13.00 3.36 8.01
C VAL A 177 13.80 2.18 8.57
N ALA A 178 13.14 1.03 8.72
CA ALA A 178 13.81 -0.20 9.14
C ALA A 178 14.90 -0.60 8.12
N LYS A 179 16.02 -1.15 8.62
CA LYS A 179 17.21 -1.44 7.80
C LYS A 179 16.90 -2.32 6.57
N TYR A 180 16.00 -3.29 6.70
CA TYR A 180 15.61 -4.19 5.59
C TYR A 180 14.75 -3.49 4.54
N ALA A 181 14.07 -2.39 4.90
CA ALA A 181 13.17 -1.62 4.03
C ALA A 181 13.83 -0.36 3.44
N MET A 182 15.10 -0.13 3.76
CA MET A 182 15.84 1.04 3.27
C MET A 182 15.88 1.08 1.75
N PRO A 183 15.53 2.22 1.12
CA PRO A 183 15.81 2.44 -0.29
C PRO A 183 17.32 2.30 -0.58
N TYR A 184 17.66 1.54 -1.61
CA TYR A 184 19.06 1.47 -2.08
C TYR A 184 19.43 2.72 -2.86
N ASP A 185 18.45 3.38 -3.45
CA ASP A 185 18.60 4.57 -4.26
C ASP A 185 17.38 5.48 -4.19
N ILE A 186 17.59 6.80 -4.35
CA ILE A 186 16.58 7.83 -4.55
C ILE A 186 16.83 8.48 -5.90
N GLU A 187 15.87 8.43 -6.80
CA GLU A 187 15.89 9.12 -8.10
C GLU A 187 14.95 10.31 -8.07
N PHE A 188 15.43 11.50 -8.40
CA PHE A 188 14.59 12.68 -8.51
C PHE A 188 13.85 12.71 -9.84
N LYS A 189 12.56 13.04 -9.78
CA LYS A 189 11.67 13.24 -10.94
C LYS A 189 11.08 14.65 -10.89
N GLU A 190 11.12 15.36 -12.00
CA GLU A 190 10.44 16.66 -12.13
C GLU A 190 8.93 16.49 -12.04
N ASP A 191 8.42 15.42 -12.65
CA ASP A 191 7.01 15.03 -12.56
C ASP A 191 6.85 13.53 -12.36
N MET A 192 5.86 13.15 -11.55
CA MET A 192 5.48 11.76 -11.37
C MET A 192 4.43 11.36 -12.40
N PRO A 193 4.56 10.19 -13.05
CA PRO A 193 3.51 9.68 -13.91
C PRO A 193 2.21 9.51 -13.11
N LYS A 194 1.08 9.89 -13.72
CA LYS A 194 -0.22 9.85 -13.05
C LYS A 194 -1.21 9.00 -13.82
N THR A 195 -2.06 8.31 -13.09
CA THR A 195 -3.24 7.65 -13.63
C THR A 195 -4.28 8.69 -14.06
N LEU A 196 -5.30 8.27 -14.82
CA LEU A 196 -6.41 9.11 -15.24
C LEU A 196 -7.15 9.78 -14.05
N VAL A 197 -7.11 9.17 -12.88
CA VAL A 197 -7.71 9.70 -11.64
C VAL A 197 -6.72 10.49 -10.77
N GLY A 198 -5.54 10.82 -11.31
CA GLY A 198 -4.55 11.70 -10.66
C GLY A 198 -3.64 11.03 -9.62
N LYS A 199 -3.76 9.71 -9.39
CA LYS A 199 -2.85 8.97 -8.51
C LYS A 199 -1.53 8.67 -9.23
N VAL A 200 -0.43 8.50 -8.48
CA VAL A 200 0.86 8.11 -9.07
C VAL A 200 0.74 6.74 -9.74
N ALA A 201 1.14 6.68 -11.02
CA ALA A 201 1.16 5.46 -11.82
C ALA A 201 2.44 4.65 -11.53
N TYR A 202 2.53 4.02 -10.35
CA TYR A 202 3.71 3.29 -9.90
C TYR A 202 4.13 2.18 -10.87
N ARG A 203 3.19 1.52 -11.56
CA ARG A 203 3.50 0.50 -12.57
C ARG A 203 4.32 1.03 -13.73
N GLN A 204 4.06 2.26 -14.16
CA GLN A 204 4.85 2.90 -15.20
C GLN A 204 6.30 3.11 -14.73
N LEU A 205 6.51 3.48 -13.46
CA LEU A 205 7.86 3.60 -12.88
C LEU A 205 8.56 2.25 -12.79
N GLU A 206 7.83 1.18 -12.47
CA GLU A 206 8.36 -0.20 -12.48
C GLU A 206 8.79 -0.62 -13.89
N GLU A 207 7.96 -0.36 -14.91
CA GLU A 207 8.25 -0.66 -16.31
C GLU A 207 9.47 0.12 -16.84
N GLU A 208 9.54 1.43 -16.52
CA GLU A 208 10.69 2.27 -16.88
C GLU A 208 11.99 1.74 -16.27
N GLU A 209 11.92 1.31 -14.98
CA GLU A 209 13.11 0.80 -14.29
C GLU A 209 13.55 -0.57 -14.82
N LEU A 210 12.58 -1.45 -15.09
CA LEU A 210 12.86 -2.74 -15.74
C LEU A 210 13.49 -2.58 -17.12
N ALA A 211 13.05 -1.60 -17.90
CA ALA A 211 13.64 -1.30 -19.20
C ALA A 211 15.09 -0.80 -19.08
N LYS A 212 15.40 0.04 -18.07
CA LYS A 212 16.78 0.48 -17.78
C LYS A 212 17.70 -0.69 -17.44
N ILE A 213 17.22 -1.64 -16.62
CA ILE A 213 18.00 -2.82 -16.22
C ILE A 213 18.31 -3.69 -17.44
N LYS A 214 17.31 -4.03 -18.25
CA LYS A 214 17.51 -4.83 -19.48
C LYS A 214 18.51 -4.17 -20.43
N ALA A 215 18.38 -2.87 -20.66
CA ALA A 215 19.31 -2.13 -21.51
C ALA A 215 20.74 -2.06 -20.95
N ALA A 216 20.93 -2.25 -19.65
CA ALA A 216 22.25 -2.33 -19.02
C ALA A 216 22.86 -3.72 -19.10
N GLU A 217 22.05 -4.80 -19.15
CA GLU A 217 22.49 -6.19 -19.28
C GLU A 217 22.89 -6.56 -20.73
N GLU A 218 22.38 -5.83 -21.72
CA GLU A 218 22.66 -6.02 -23.15
C GLU A 218 23.95 -5.31 -23.61
N LYS A 219 24.62 -4.58 -22.72
CA LYS A 219 25.89 -3.86 -22.99
C LYS A 219 27.11 -4.55 -22.40
#